data_5bb00c0199c591fd0622ea64aea94619
#
_entry.id   5bb00c0199c591fd0622ea64aea94619
#
_cell.length_a   1.000
_cell.length_b   1.000
_cell.length_c   1.000
_cell.angle_alpha   90.00
_cell.angle_beta   90.00
_cell.angle_gamma   90.00
#
_symmetry.space_group_name_H-M   'P 1'
#
loop_
_entity.id
_entity.type
_entity.pdbx_description
1 polymer ?
#
loop_
_entity_poly.entity_id
_entity_poly.type
_entity_poly.pdbx_seq_one_letter_code
_entity_poly.pdbx_strand_id
1 'polypeptide(L)'
;MIRILYKLGFSFFSLLTLAQAQELKEVSKSEILNQTLENNRSIKISIEAFNEAKGEYKQTNAVFLPNISVSHSGFATTNPLMAFGSKLNQEILTQADFNPDVLNNPDQTQNFATTFEFQQPLINMDGFYQRKAAKNKMEAMSLQSNRIKDYMAFEVNKAYMQLQLAYKAVEVFERALQAAEANFKLANDSYNQGLLQRADVLQVEVRVSELKNQLQSAKSNIKNASNYLSFLMNERSDIVLKPKDSLQINVVSLSNEESLLSEERADIKAMALVAEAQKSIYNSDKMSFLPTLNAFGNYQLFDENLFQFGASGYLIGAELKWNILSGTKRFGKSKTSRATYEKSKLEYEQYLSQSQLELNKTKRLLEDAQNKVELTELALQQSEEALRIRTNRFKEGLEKTSDLLLVEALFAQKQLEYYQTVYEYNRTKAYLNYLTTL
;
A
#
# COMPACT_ATOMS: atom_id res chain seq x y z
N MET A 1 49.07 -57.27 -25.33
CA MET A 1 49.58 -56.02 -25.94
C MET A 1 48.46 -55.40 -26.74
N ILE A 2 47.64 -54.58 -26.07
CA ILE A 2 46.40 -54.05 -26.67
C ILE A 2 46.54 -52.52 -26.62
N ARG A 3 46.58 -51.89 -27.80
CA ARG A 3 46.56 -50.44 -27.99
C ARG A 3 45.08 -49.94 -27.85
N ILE A 4 44.80 -49.05 -26.91
CA ILE A 4 43.55 -48.35 -26.83
C ILE A 4 43.76 -46.95 -27.40
N LEU A 5 43.11 -46.68 -28.52
CA LEU A 5 42.99 -45.35 -29.12
C LEU A 5 41.95 -44.53 -28.34
N TYR A 6 42.39 -43.44 -27.72
CA TYR A 6 41.45 -42.40 -27.23
C TYR A 6 41.11 -41.46 -28.39
N LYS A 7 39.83 -41.48 -28.79
CA LYS A 7 39.23 -40.44 -29.64
C LYS A 7 38.85 -39.25 -28.75
N LEU A 8 39.58 -38.18 -28.81
CA LEU A 8 39.13 -36.87 -28.30
C LEU A 8 38.04 -36.31 -29.22
N GLY A 9 36.77 -36.38 -28.78
CA GLY A 9 35.66 -35.64 -29.34
C GLY A 9 35.69 -34.18 -28.84
N PHE A 10 36.09 -33.26 -29.69
CA PHE A 10 36.04 -31.81 -29.44
C PHE A 10 34.56 -31.40 -29.63
N SER A 11 33.78 -31.31 -28.55
CA SER A 11 32.45 -30.79 -28.54
C SER A 11 32.49 -29.27 -28.57
N PHE A 12 32.27 -28.70 -29.74
CA PHE A 12 32.15 -27.25 -29.94
C PHE A 12 30.73 -26.84 -29.40
N PHE A 13 30.72 -26.46 -28.11
CA PHE A 13 29.51 -25.89 -27.49
C PHE A 13 29.38 -24.45 -27.98
N SER A 14 28.69 -24.25 -29.10
CA SER A 14 28.28 -22.92 -29.55
C SER A 14 27.33 -22.32 -28.53
N LEU A 15 27.85 -21.43 -27.66
CA LEU A 15 27.04 -20.50 -26.90
C LEU A 15 26.30 -19.58 -27.91
N LEU A 16 25.12 -19.97 -28.30
CA LEU A 16 24.12 -19.07 -28.83
C LEU A 16 23.75 -18.11 -27.69
N THR A 17 24.44 -16.97 -27.62
CA THR A 17 23.93 -15.81 -26.92
C THR A 17 22.66 -15.38 -27.63
N LEU A 18 21.52 -15.90 -27.18
CA LEU A 18 20.21 -15.31 -27.49
C LEU A 18 20.29 -13.85 -26.99
N ALA A 19 20.61 -12.94 -27.92
CA ALA A 19 20.27 -11.55 -27.73
C ALA A 19 18.74 -11.53 -27.54
N GLN A 20 18.28 -11.51 -26.30
CA GLN A 20 16.89 -11.26 -25.97
C GLN A 20 16.57 -9.88 -26.54
N ALA A 21 15.96 -9.85 -27.73
CA ALA A 21 15.33 -8.65 -28.22
C ALA A 21 14.36 -8.24 -27.12
N GLN A 22 14.62 -7.10 -26.50
CA GLN A 22 13.81 -6.55 -25.43
C GLN A 22 12.39 -6.37 -26.01
N GLU A 23 11.42 -7.15 -25.51
CA GLU A 23 10.05 -7.13 -26.01
C GLU A 23 9.45 -5.75 -25.76
N LEU A 24 9.02 -5.09 -26.83
CA LEU A 24 8.35 -3.78 -26.77
C LEU A 24 6.85 -4.02 -26.69
N LYS A 25 6.22 -3.65 -25.57
CA LYS A 25 4.77 -3.79 -25.37
C LYS A 25 4.12 -2.42 -25.42
N GLU A 26 3.23 -2.20 -26.38
CA GLU A 26 2.40 -0.99 -26.40
C GLU A 26 1.30 -1.08 -25.35
N VAL A 27 1.14 -0.01 -24.56
CA VAL A 27 0.21 0.06 -23.43
C VAL A 27 -0.54 1.39 -23.42
N SER A 28 -1.81 1.33 -22.99
CA SER A 28 -2.60 2.51 -22.65
C SER A 28 -2.63 2.75 -21.14
N LYS A 29 -2.92 3.99 -20.75
CA LYS A 29 -3.09 4.33 -19.34
C LYS A 29 -4.17 3.49 -18.65
N SER A 30 -5.30 3.24 -19.33
CA SER A 30 -6.42 2.44 -18.80
C SER A 30 -6.04 0.97 -18.59
N GLU A 31 -5.27 0.38 -19.49
CA GLU A 31 -4.77 -1.00 -19.33
C GLU A 31 -3.88 -1.12 -18.10
N ILE A 32 -2.92 -0.20 -17.92
CA ILE A 32 -2.02 -0.18 -16.76
C ILE A 32 -2.81 0.04 -15.47
N LEU A 33 -3.79 0.97 -15.47
CA LEU A 33 -4.62 1.25 -14.30
C LEU A 33 -5.40 0.01 -13.86
N ASN A 34 -6.08 -0.67 -14.78
CA ASN A 34 -6.85 -1.86 -14.47
C ASN A 34 -5.96 -2.98 -13.91
N GLN A 35 -4.82 -3.24 -14.54
CA GLN A 35 -3.85 -4.23 -14.04
C GLN A 35 -3.30 -3.87 -12.67
N THR A 36 -3.04 -2.57 -12.42
CA THR A 36 -2.59 -2.10 -11.11
C THR A 36 -3.67 -2.28 -10.04
N LEU A 37 -4.93 -1.94 -10.34
CA LEU A 37 -6.04 -2.11 -9.39
C LEU A 37 -6.28 -3.57 -9.00
N GLU A 38 -6.03 -4.50 -9.92
CA GLU A 38 -6.20 -5.93 -9.68
C GLU A 38 -4.99 -6.58 -8.99
N ASN A 39 -3.77 -6.17 -9.35
CA ASN A 39 -2.57 -6.93 -9.02
C ASN A 39 -1.63 -6.23 -8.04
N ASN A 40 -1.75 -4.92 -7.81
CA ASN A 40 -0.83 -4.16 -6.98
C ASN A 40 -0.80 -4.67 -5.54
N ARG A 41 0.42 -4.89 -5.03
CA ARG A 41 0.62 -5.44 -3.68
C ARG A 41 0.16 -4.50 -2.57
N SER A 42 0.31 -3.19 -2.73
CA SER A 42 -0.13 -2.21 -1.72
C SER A 42 -1.64 -2.22 -1.56
N ILE A 43 -2.39 -2.38 -2.68
CA ILE A 43 -3.85 -2.54 -2.65
C ILE A 43 -4.22 -3.85 -1.95
N LYS A 44 -3.58 -4.97 -2.30
CA LYS A 44 -3.83 -6.27 -1.66
C LYS A 44 -3.55 -6.24 -0.16
N ILE A 45 -2.43 -5.63 0.25
CA ILE A 45 -2.09 -5.43 1.67
C ILE A 45 -3.18 -4.63 2.39
N SER A 46 -3.72 -3.56 1.78
CA SER A 46 -4.77 -2.75 2.38
C SER A 46 -6.11 -3.50 2.52
N ILE A 47 -6.41 -4.39 1.58
CA ILE A 47 -7.58 -5.27 1.64
C ILE A 47 -7.43 -6.29 2.78
N GLU A 48 -6.23 -6.86 2.95
CA GLU A 48 -5.98 -7.77 4.07
C GLU A 48 -5.99 -7.07 5.43
N ALA A 49 -5.52 -5.82 5.52
CA ALA A 49 -5.67 -5.00 6.73
C ALA A 49 -7.16 -4.74 7.09
N PHE A 50 -8.00 -4.51 6.08
CA PHE A 50 -9.45 -4.46 6.29
C PHE A 50 -10.02 -5.82 6.74
N ASN A 51 -9.59 -6.92 6.13
CA ASN A 51 -10.03 -8.27 6.51
C ASN A 51 -9.61 -8.63 7.94
N GLU A 52 -8.41 -8.23 8.38
CA GLU A 52 -7.93 -8.33 9.75
C GLU A 52 -8.87 -7.58 10.72
N ALA A 53 -9.12 -6.29 10.47
CA ALA A 53 -10.02 -5.48 11.29
C ALA A 53 -11.46 -6.04 11.31
N LYS A 54 -11.92 -6.61 10.20
CA LYS A 54 -13.20 -7.31 10.09
C LYS A 54 -13.22 -8.59 10.94
N GLY A 55 -12.11 -9.31 10.99
CA GLY A 55 -11.92 -10.47 11.88
C GLY A 55 -11.98 -10.05 13.35
N GLU A 56 -11.25 -8.99 13.74
CA GLU A 56 -11.29 -8.42 15.08
C GLU A 56 -12.71 -7.98 15.49
N TYR A 57 -13.44 -7.32 14.58
CA TYR A 57 -14.83 -6.95 14.83
C TYR A 57 -15.72 -8.18 15.04
N LYS A 58 -15.55 -9.24 14.25
CA LYS A 58 -16.30 -10.50 14.43
C LYS A 58 -16.01 -11.16 15.78
N GLN A 59 -14.76 -11.12 16.26
CA GLN A 59 -14.40 -11.67 17.59
C GLN A 59 -15.18 -10.99 18.71
N THR A 60 -15.52 -9.70 18.58
CA THR A 60 -16.31 -8.98 19.57
C THR A 60 -17.77 -9.47 19.69
N ASN A 61 -18.24 -10.36 18.79
CA ASN A 61 -19.54 -11.00 18.92
C ASN A 61 -19.65 -11.84 20.21
N ALA A 62 -18.53 -12.27 20.77
CA ALA A 62 -18.46 -12.95 22.07
C ALA A 62 -19.13 -12.16 23.21
N VAL A 63 -19.33 -10.83 23.04
CA VAL A 63 -20.10 -10.00 23.99
C VAL A 63 -21.58 -10.40 24.08
N PHE A 64 -22.15 -11.00 23.01
CA PHE A 64 -23.55 -11.37 22.90
C PHE A 64 -23.78 -12.86 22.66
N LEU A 65 -22.74 -13.59 22.29
CA LEU A 65 -22.85 -15.00 21.96
C LEU A 65 -22.41 -15.86 23.15
N PRO A 66 -23.00 -17.07 23.30
CA PRO A 66 -22.57 -18.00 24.32
C PRO A 66 -21.17 -18.54 24.04
N ASN A 67 -20.43 -18.80 25.09
CA ASN A 67 -19.26 -19.65 25.07
C ASN A 67 -19.70 -21.05 25.49
N ILE A 68 -19.42 -22.05 24.66
CA ILE A 68 -19.71 -23.45 24.92
C ILE A 68 -18.40 -24.21 24.87
N SER A 69 -18.07 -24.93 25.94
CA SER A 69 -16.88 -25.75 26.02
C SER A 69 -17.23 -27.18 26.49
N VAL A 70 -16.44 -28.13 26.04
CA VAL A 70 -16.50 -29.52 26.50
C VAL A 70 -15.13 -29.88 27.03
N SER A 71 -15.09 -30.40 28.24
CA SER A 71 -13.87 -30.93 28.81
C SER A 71 -14.08 -32.37 29.31
N HIS A 72 -13.06 -33.19 29.26
CA HIS A 72 -13.02 -34.50 29.87
C HIS A 72 -11.80 -34.58 30.74
N SER A 73 -12.02 -34.90 32.00
CA SER A 73 -10.97 -35.03 33.01
C SER A 73 -11.06 -36.33 33.77
N GLY A 74 -9.93 -36.92 34.09
CA GLY A 74 -9.86 -38.10 34.94
C GLY A 74 -8.84 -37.89 36.04
N PHE A 75 -9.17 -38.35 37.23
CA PHE A 75 -8.23 -38.39 38.35
C PHE A 75 -8.44 -39.64 39.20
N ALA A 76 -7.41 -40.00 39.96
CA ALA A 76 -7.49 -41.02 41.01
C ALA A 76 -7.07 -40.36 42.32
N THR A 77 -7.78 -40.68 43.40
CA THR A 77 -7.55 -40.04 44.69
C THR A 77 -7.79 -41.00 45.87
N THR A 78 -7.03 -40.78 46.92
CA THR A 78 -7.27 -41.34 48.26
C THR A 78 -7.68 -40.25 49.27
N ASN A 79 -7.91 -39.01 48.78
CA ASN A 79 -8.44 -37.94 49.62
C ASN A 79 -9.88 -38.29 50.05
N PRO A 80 -10.18 -38.36 51.38
CA PRO A 80 -11.47 -38.83 51.86
C PRO A 80 -12.67 -38.11 51.26
N LEU A 81 -12.65 -36.77 51.27
CA LEU A 81 -13.76 -35.95 50.74
C LEU A 81 -13.94 -36.12 49.23
N MET A 82 -12.81 -36.16 48.50
CA MET A 82 -12.86 -36.31 47.01
C MET A 82 -13.29 -37.72 46.62
N ALA A 83 -12.81 -38.76 47.30
CA ALA A 83 -13.19 -40.14 47.06
C ALA A 83 -14.69 -40.37 47.30
N PHE A 84 -15.20 -39.93 48.45
CA PHE A 84 -16.62 -40.01 48.78
C PHE A 84 -17.49 -39.21 47.80
N GLY A 85 -17.12 -37.95 47.49
CA GLY A 85 -17.83 -37.10 46.55
C GLY A 85 -17.83 -37.67 45.13
N SER A 86 -16.72 -38.31 44.70
CA SER A 86 -16.66 -38.99 43.41
C SER A 86 -17.63 -40.14 43.31
N LYS A 87 -17.65 -41.04 44.33
CA LYS A 87 -18.61 -42.16 44.37
C LYS A 87 -20.05 -41.68 44.40
N LEU A 88 -20.34 -40.58 45.13
CA LEU A 88 -21.68 -39.98 45.17
C LEU A 88 -22.09 -39.43 43.78
N ASN A 89 -21.20 -38.71 43.09
CA ASN A 89 -21.47 -38.19 41.77
C ASN A 89 -21.60 -39.28 40.70
N GLN A 90 -20.94 -40.44 40.89
CA GLN A 90 -21.04 -41.62 40.04
C GLN A 90 -22.27 -42.47 40.34
N GLU A 91 -23.04 -42.15 41.40
CA GLU A 91 -24.21 -42.91 41.85
C GLU A 91 -23.89 -44.37 42.30
N ILE A 92 -22.64 -44.65 42.75
CA ILE A 92 -22.16 -45.96 43.14
C ILE A 92 -21.99 -46.12 44.67
N LEU A 93 -22.43 -45.13 45.45
CA LEU A 93 -22.38 -45.23 46.95
C LEU A 93 -23.22 -46.40 47.45
N THR A 94 -22.63 -47.17 48.39
CA THR A 94 -23.28 -48.25 49.12
C THR A 94 -23.36 -47.91 50.60
N GLN A 95 -24.14 -48.69 51.38
CA GLN A 95 -24.22 -48.50 52.83
C GLN A 95 -22.85 -48.72 53.52
N ALA A 96 -21.97 -49.50 52.95
CA ALA A 96 -20.64 -49.78 53.50
C ALA A 96 -19.72 -48.50 53.42
N ASP A 97 -19.94 -47.65 52.44
CA ASP A 97 -19.14 -46.40 52.25
C ASP A 97 -19.37 -45.36 53.36
N PHE A 98 -20.40 -45.54 54.21
CA PHE A 98 -20.68 -44.69 55.38
C PHE A 98 -19.97 -45.15 56.66
N ASN A 99 -19.17 -46.24 56.63
CA ASN A 99 -18.34 -46.66 57.71
C ASN A 99 -17.26 -45.61 57.98
N PRO A 100 -17.11 -45.08 59.27
CA PRO A 100 -16.10 -44.09 59.59
C PRO A 100 -14.66 -44.48 59.19
N ASP A 101 -14.30 -45.76 59.27
CA ASP A 101 -12.97 -46.23 58.90
C ASP A 101 -12.72 -46.11 57.41
N VAL A 102 -13.73 -46.45 56.60
CA VAL A 102 -13.68 -46.30 55.12
C VAL A 102 -13.70 -44.82 54.71
N LEU A 103 -14.52 -44.01 55.39
CA LEU A 103 -14.58 -42.58 55.12
C LEU A 103 -13.26 -41.87 55.41
N ASN A 104 -12.54 -42.25 56.49
CA ASN A 104 -11.26 -41.63 56.84
C ASN A 104 -10.08 -42.18 56.06
N ASN A 105 -10.13 -43.43 55.59
CA ASN A 105 -9.06 -44.10 54.84
C ASN A 105 -9.66 -44.78 53.60
N PRO A 106 -10.13 -44.05 52.62
CA PRO A 106 -10.72 -44.65 51.43
C PRO A 106 -9.66 -45.32 50.55
N ASP A 107 -10.05 -46.37 49.89
CA ASP A 107 -9.29 -46.93 48.78
C ASP A 107 -9.18 -45.92 47.62
N GLN A 108 -8.21 -46.16 46.74
CA GLN A 108 -8.04 -45.32 45.56
C GLN A 108 -9.32 -45.31 44.73
N THR A 109 -9.96 -44.16 44.67
CA THR A 109 -11.17 -43.93 43.86
C THR A 109 -10.80 -43.23 42.57
N GLN A 110 -11.21 -43.77 41.44
CA GLN A 110 -11.09 -43.15 40.12
C GLN A 110 -12.36 -42.38 39.78
N ASN A 111 -12.19 -41.24 39.11
CA ASN A 111 -13.31 -40.43 38.64
C ASN A 111 -12.98 -39.86 37.26
N PHE A 112 -13.81 -40.14 36.31
CA PHE A 112 -13.80 -39.54 35.00
C PHE A 112 -15.05 -38.64 34.89
N ALA A 113 -14.83 -37.38 34.42
CA ALA A 113 -15.92 -36.43 34.27
C ALA A 113 -15.86 -35.76 32.88
N THR A 114 -16.95 -35.87 32.13
CA THR A 114 -17.17 -35.07 30.91
C THR A 114 -18.09 -33.92 31.28
N THR A 115 -17.57 -32.70 31.12
CA THR A 115 -18.30 -31.46 31.45
C THR A 115 -18.59 -30.66 30.19
N PHE A 116 -19.87 -30.38 29.96
CA PHE A 116 -20.34 -29.41 28.98
C PHE A 116 -20.60 -28.10 29.73
N GLU A 117 -19.85 -27.06 29.42
CA GLU A 117 -20.02 -25.74 30.03
C GLU A 117 -20.66 -24.77 29.05
N PHE A 118 -21.58 -23.98 29.53
CA PHE A 118 -22.25 -22.92 28.80
C PHE A 118 -22.13 -21.62 29.61
N GLN A 119 -21.68 -20.57 28.97
CA GLN A 119 -21.61 -19.23 29.56
C GLN A 119 -22.14 -18.19 28.58
N GLN A 120 -23.16 -17.41 28.97
CA GLN A 120 -23.81 -16.38 28.18
C GLN A 120 -23.71 -15.04 28.90
N PRO A 121 -22.98 -14.04 28.34
CA PRO A 121 -23.09 -12.67 28.81
C PRO A 121 -24.49 -12.12 28.59
N LEU A 122 -25.13 -11.61 29.65
CA LEU A 122 -26.44 -10.98 29.62
C LEU A 122 -26.32 -9.45 29.67
N ILE A 123 -25.44 -8.94 30.53
CA ILE A 123 -25.14 -7.51 30.65
C ILE A 123 -23.61 -7.35 30.66
N ASN A 124 -23.10 -6.75 29.61
CA ASN A 124 -21.67 -6.46 29.42
C ASN A 124 -21.50 -5.13 28.69
N MET A 125 -21.64 -4.02 29.43
CA MET A 125 -21.63 -2.67 28.84
C MET A 125 -20.28 -2.24 28.32
N ASP A 126 -19.20 -2.64 28.94
CA ASP A 126 -17.85 -2.36 28.46
C ASP A 126 -17.54 -3.10 27.15
N GLY A 127 -17.95 -4.36 27.05
CA GLY A 127 -17.86 -5.13 25.82
C GLY A 127 -18.68 -4.54 24.65
N PHE A 128 -19.87 -3.98 24.95
CA PHE A 128 -20.66 -3.28 23.94
C PHE A 128 -19.90 -2.12 23.30
N TYR A 129 -19.22 -1.29 24.13
CA TYR A 129 -18.42 -0.17 23.62
C TYR A 129 -17.12 -0.64 22.93
N GLN A 130 -16.51 -1.75 23.39
CA GLN A 130 -15.38 -2.38 22.68
C GLN A 130 -15.79 -2.82 21.27
N ARG A 131 -16.98 -3.44 21.14
CA ARG A 131 -17.52 -3.81 19.84
C ARG A 131 -17.76 -2.59 18.94
N LYS A 132 -18.29 -1.49 19.49
CA LYS A 132 -18.47 -0.24 18.76
C LYS A 132 -17.13 0.32 18.28
N ALA A 133 -16.10 0.27 19.12
CA ALA A 133 -14.74 0.68 18.73
C ALA A 133 -14.17 -0.18 17.60
N ALA A 134 -14.32 -1.50 17.69
CA ALA A 134 -13.87 -2.44 16.66
C ALA A 134 -14.62 -2.23 15.32
N LYS A 135 -15.92 -1.92 15.38
CA LYS A 135 -16.71 -1.57 14.19
C LYS A 135 -16.17 -0.31 13.51
N ASN A 136 -15.97 0.76 14.27
CA ASN A 136 -15.44 2.02 13.75
C ASN A 136 -14.02 1.82 13.16
N LYS A 137 -13.17 0.99 13.80
CA LYS A 137 -11.84 0.62 13.28
C LYS A 137 -11.96 -0.11 11.93
N MET A 138 -12.87 -1.09 11.84
CA MET A 138 -13.11 -1.82 10.58
C MET A 138 -13.58 -0.89 9.46
N GLU A 139 -14.51 0.02 9.73
CA GLU A 139 -15.00 0.98 8.75
C GLU A 139 -13.89 1.95 8.32
N ALA A 140 -13.06 2.42 9.26
CA ALA A 140 -11.88 3.24 8.96
C ALA A 140 -10.90 2.53 8.02
N MET A 141 -10.61 1.23 8.25
CA MET A 141 -9.73 0.43 7.39
C MET A 141 -10.31 0.23 5.99
N SER A 142 -11.64 0.09 5.86
CA SER A 142 -12.32 0.03 4.57
C SER A 142 -12.11 1.32 3.75
N LEU A 143 -12.31 2.47 4.39
CA LEU A 143 -12.11 3.77 3.76
C LEU A 143 -10.64 4.02 3.41
N GLN A 144 -9.71 3.60 4.28
CA GLN A 144 -8.29 3.69 4.01
C GLN A 144 -7.88 2.81 2.81
N SER A 145 -8.47 1.61 2.67
CA SER A 145 -8.24 0.75 1.50
C SER A 145 -8.73 1.41 0.20
N ASN A 146 -9.88 2.09 0.22
CA ASN A 146 -10.36 2.85 -0.94
C ASN A 146 -9.39 4.00 -1.27
N ARG A 147 -8.93 4.75 -0.26
CA ARG A 147 -7.97 5.83 -0.47
C ARG A 147 -6.65 5.37 -1.07
N ILE A 148 -6.19 4.17 -0.72
CA ILE A 148 -5.00 3.55 -1.33
C ILE A 148 -5.23 3.26 -2.81
N LYS A 149 -6.43 2.82 -3.21
CA LYS A 149 -6.76 2.65 -4.64
C LYS A 149 -6.72 3.97 -5.40
N ASP A 150 -7.26 5.04 -4.84
CA ASP A 150 -7.22 6.37 -5.44
C ASP A 150 -5.78 6.89 -5.58
N TYR A 151 -4.97 6.67 -4.55
CA TYR A 151 -3.55 7.00 -4.58
C TYR A 151 -2.80 6.20 -5.65
N MET A 152 -3.07 4.91 -5.80
CA MET A 152 -2.46 4.09 -6.86
C MET A 152 -2.91 4.53 -8.25
N ALA A 153 -4.16 4.97 -8.42
CA ALA A 153 -4.64 5.53 -9.68
C ALA A 153 -3.91 6.84 -10.03
N PHE A 154 -3.65 7.70 -9.05
CA PHE A 154 -2.80 8.88 -9.21
C PHE A 154 -1.35 8.50 -9.57
N GLU A 155 -0.73 7.54 -8.87
CA GLU A 155 0.64 7.09 -9.14
C GLU A 155 0.79 6.48 -10.53
N VAL A 156 -0.19 5.68 -10.99
CA VAL A 156 -0.22 5.16 -12.37
C VAL A 156 -0.26 6.31 -13.39
N ASN A 157 -1.14 7.29 -13.18
CA ASN A 157 -1.27 8.43 -14.07
C ASN A 157 0.04 9.24 -14.16
N LYS A 158 0.66 9.51 -13.01
CA LYS A 158 1.96 10.18 -12.91
C LYS A 158 3.08 9.39 -13.61
N ALA A 159 3.18 8.08 -13.34
CA ALA A 159 4.20 7.22 -13.93
C ALA A 159 4.03 7.04 -15.45
N TYR A 160 2.78 6.98 -15.92
CA TYR A 160 2.49 6.91 -17.35
C TYR A 160 2.91 8.19 -18.08
N MET A 161 2.60 9.37 -17.53
CA MET A 161 3.05 10.64 -18.07
C MET A 161 4.59 10.77 -18.02
N GLN A 162 5.23 10.21 -17.00
CA GLN A 162 6.70 10.15 -16.94
C GLN A 162 7.30 9.29 -18.05
N LEU A 163 6.65 8.17 -18.40
CA LEU A 163 7.04 7.34 -19.54
C LEU A 163 6.89 8.13 -20.86
N GLN A 164 5.76 8.84 -21.05
CA GLN A 164 5.54 9.69 -22.22
C GLN A 164 6.62 10.78 -22.36
N LEU A 165 6.98 11.43 -21.23
CA LEU A 165 8.06 12.43 -21.19
C LEU A 165 9.41 11.83 -21.57
N ALA A 166 9.72 10.61 -21.10
CA ALA A 166 10.97 9.93 -21.45
C ALA A 166 11.06 9.64 -22.95
N TYR A 167 9.95 9.24 -23.60
CA TYR A 167 9.89 9.08 -25.05
C TYR A 167 10.07 10.40 -25.80
N LYS A 168 9.48 11.50 -25.29
CA LYS A 168 9.69 12.84 -25.87
C LYS A 168 11.15 13.29 -25.77
N ALA A 169 11.82 13.01 -24.67
CA ALA A 169 13.23 13.32 -24.50
C ALA A 169 14.11 12.54 -25.51
N VAL A 170 13.83 11.26 -25.75
CA VAL A 170 14.52 10.47 -26.78
C VAL A 170 14.28 11.08 -28.16
N GLU A 171 13.05 11.44 -28.53
CA GLU A 171 12.71 12.08 -29.80
C GLU A 171 13.51 13.38 -30.01
N VAL A 172 13.60 14.23 -28.97
CA VAL A 172 14.38 15.48 -29.04
C VAL A 172 15.86 15.21 -29.25
N PHE A 173 16.46 14.28 -28.49
CA PHE A 173 17.89 13.97 -28.62
C PHE A 173 18.22 13.24 -29.94
N GLU A 174 17.35 12.40 -30.47
CA GLU A 174 17.55 11.75 -31.78
C GLU A 174 17.56 12.79 -32.91
N ARG A 175 16.62 13.75 -32.91
CA ARG A 175 16.60 14.85 -33.86
C ARG A 175 17.81 15.76 -33.76
N ALA A 176 18.20 16.11 -32.48
CA ALA A 176 19.37 16.93 -32.25
C ALA A 176 20.67 16.24 -32.70
N LEU A 177 20.80 14.93 -32.43
CA LEU A 177 21.94 14.13 -32.85
C LEU A 177 22.03 14.06 -34.40
N GLN A 178 20.92 13.81 -35.08
CA GLN A 178 20.86 13.78 -36.54
C GLN A 178 21.31 15.12 -37.14
N ALA A 179 20.87 16.25 -36.60
CA ALA A 179 21.29 17.58 -37.03
C ALA A 179 22.80 17.80 -36.77
N ALA A 180 23.28 17.45 -35.58
CA ALA A 180 24.69 17.60 -35.25
C ALA A 180 25.63 16.71 -36.09
N GLU A 181 25.21 15.49 -36.45
CA GLU A 181 25.97 14.61 -37.38
C GLU A 181 25.99 15.16 -38.79
N ALA A 182 24.90 15.77 -39.28
CA ALA A 182 24.87 16.46 -40.57
C ALA A 182 25.81 17.69 -40.56
N ASN A 183 25.79 18.47 -39.48
CA ASN A 183 26.69 19.63 -39.36
C ASN A 183 28.14 19.22 -39.19
N PHE A 184 28.44 18.12 -38.53
CA PHE A 184 29.79 17.55 -38.44
C PHE A 184 30.34 17.19 -39.81
N LYS A 185 29.53 16.56 -40.65
CA LYS A 185 29.91 16.24 -42.06
C LYS A 185 30.23 17.53 -42.83
N LEU A 186 29.33 18.52 -42.76
CA LEU A 186 29.53 19.81 -43.45
C LEU A 186 30.78 20.54 -42.94
N ALA A 187 31.03 20.60 -41.66
CA ALA A 187 32.21 21.20 -41.05
C ALA A 187 33.50 20.49 -41.50
N ASN A 188 33.50 19.17 -41.57
CA ASN A 188 34.65 18.38 -42.02
C ASN A 188 34.92 18.57 -43.49
N ASP A 189 33.88 18.63 -44.35
CA ASP A 189 34.01 18.91 -45.76
C ASP A 189 34.59 20.31 -46.01
N SER A 190 34.10 21.33 -45.27
CA SER A 190 34.60 22.71 -45.30
C SER A 190 36.04 22.85 -44.81
N TYR A 191 36.44 22.09 -43.78
CA TYR A 191 37.84 22.01 -43.32
C TYR A 191 38.76 21.44 -44.41
N ASN A 192 38.36 20.36 -45.08
CA ASN A 192 39.11 19.75 -46.17
C ASN A 192 39.27 20.71 -47.36
N GLN A 193 38.37 21.66 -47.55
CA GLN A 193 38.46 22.74 -48.56
C GLN A 193 39.24 23.96 -48.04
N GLY A 194 39.74 23.95 -46.78
CA GLY A 194 40.47 25.08 -46.20
C GLY A 194 39.62 26.25 -45.73
N LEU A 195 38.29 26.09 -45.67
CA LEU A 195 37.32 27.13 -45.31
C LEU A 195 37.08 27.22 -43.80
N LEU A 196 37.36 26.16 -43.04
CA LEU A 196 37.23 26.12 -41.58
C LEU A 196 38.55 25.68 -40.91
N GLN A 197 38.69 26.04 -39.62
CA GLN A 197 39.81 25.59 -38.81
C GLN A 197 39.53 24.21 -38.18
N ARG A 198 40.60 23.49 -37.83
CA ARG A 198 40.49 22.19 -37.13
C ARG A 198 39.74 22.31 -35.80
N ALA A 199 39.86 23.45 -35.11
CA ALA A 199 39.17 23.72 -33.86
C ALA A 199 37.62 23.73 -34.04
N ASP A 200 37.11 24.26 -35.16
CA ASP A 200 35.67 24.28 -35.42
C ASP A 200 35.12 22.87 -35.60
N VAL A 201 35.84 21.99 -36.34
CA VAL A 201 35.47 20.59 -36.52
C VAL A 201 35.43 19.85 -35.18
N LEU A 202 36.43 20.05 -34.30
CA LEU A 202 36.50 19.42 -32.99
C LEU A 202 35.34 19.87 -32.07
N GLN A 203 34.89 21.14 -32.18
CA GLN A 203 33.72 21.61 -31.42
C GLN A 203 32.44 20.86 -31.81
N VAL A 204 32.22 20.63 -33.10
CA VAL A 204 31.05 19.86 -33.59
C VAL A 204 31.17 18.39 -33.16
N GLU A 205 32.37 17.80 -33.21
CA GLU A 205 32.64 16.42 -32.78
C GLU A 205 32.33 16.21 -31.28
N VAL A 206 32.72 17.17 -30.42
CA VAL A 206 32.37 17.19 -29.00
C VAL A 206 30.84 17.22 -28.82
N ARG A 207 30.15 18.09 -29.59
CA ARG A 207 28.69 18.18 -29.52
C ARG A 207 27.98 16.88 -29.92
N VAL A 208 28.44 16.20 -30.95
CA VAL A 208 27.94 14.86 -31.33
C VAL A 208 28.12 13.86 -30.22
N SER A 209 29.27 13.86 -29.53
CA SER A 209 29.57 12.96 -28.42
C SER A 209 28.70 13.23 -27.22
N GLU A 210 28.45 14.52 -26.89
CA GLU A 210 27.51 14.91 -25.80
C GLU A 210 26.09 14.44 -26.08
N LEU A 211 25.59 14.63 -27.34
CA LEU A 211 24.24 14.22 -27.72
C LEU A 211 24.08 12.69 -27.70
N LYS A 212 25.10 11.92 -28.09
CA LYS A 212 25.12 10.45 -27.93
C LYS A 212 24.97 10.03 -26.50
N ASN A 213 25.68 10.69 -25.57
CA ASN A 213 25.57 10.41 -24.13
C ASN A 213 24.19 10.79 -23.59
N GLN A 214 23.65 11.96 -23.96
CA GLN A 214 22.30 12.41 -23.56
C GLN A 214 21.22 11.47 -24.08
N LEU A 215 21.31 11.03 -25.34
CA LEU A 215 20.42 10.04 -25.93
C LEU A 215 20.46 8.70 -25.19
N GLN A 216 21.65 8.22 -24.86
CA GLN A 216 21.79 6.98 -24.08
C GLN A 216 21.15 7.09 -22.70
N SER A 217 21.32 8.22 -22.02
CA SER A 217 20.66 8.51 -20.74
C SER A 217 19.14 8.59 -20.86
N ALA A 218 18.63 9.22 -21.92
CA ALA A 218 17.18 9.29 -22.19
C ALA A 218 16.59 7.90 -22.47
N LYS A 219 17.28 7.03 -23.22
CA LYS A 219 16.88 5.62 -23.41
C LYS A 219 16.87 4.82 -22.11
N SER A 220 17.81 5.09 -21.23
CA SER A 220 17.80 4.46 -19.88
C SER A 220 16.60 4.92 -19.04
N ASN A 221 16.18 6.20 -19.17
CA ASN A 221 14.99 6.71 -18.48
C ASN A 221 13.69 6.05 -18.96
N ILE A 222 13.57 5.65 -20.23
CA ILE A 222 12.45 4.85 -20.72
C ILE A 222 12.40 3.51 -19.97
N LYS A 223 13.54 2.84 -19.83
CA LYS A 223 13.61 1.57 -19.09
C LYS A 223 13.23 1.74 -17.60
N ASN A 224 13.73 2.80 -16.97
CA ASN A 224 13.40 3.11 -15.58
C ASN A 224 11.89 3.37 -15.39
N ALA A 225 11.26 4.15 -16.28
CA ALA A 225 9.83 4.42 -16.24
C ALA A 225 9.00 3.15 -16.53
N SER A 226 9.43 2.31 -17.48
CA SER A 226 8.82 1.01 -17.76
C SER A 226 8.88 0.09 -16.55
N ASN A 227 10.05 -0.04 -15.92
CA ASN A 227 10.24 -0.87 -14.73
C ASN A 227 9.35 -0.41 -13.57
N TYR A 228 9.19 0.90 -13.40
CA TYR A 228 8.32 1.43 -12.35
C TYR A 228 6.83 1.11 -12.61
N LEU A 229 6.38 1.23 -13.86
CA LEU A 229 5.02 0.83 -14.25
C LEU A 229 4.81 -0.68 -14.08
N SER A 230 5.78 -1.51 -14.49
CA SER A 230 5.74 -2.96 -14.27
C SER A 230 5.67 -3.31 -12.78
N PHE A 231 6.40 -2.59 -11.92
CA PHE A 231 6.30 -2.72 -10.46
C PHE A 231 4.90 -2.38 -9.96
N LEU A 232 4.27 -1.30 -10.45
CA LEU A 232 2.90 -0.94 -10.06
C LEU A 232 1.88 -2.00 -10.46
N MET A 233 2.04 -2.59 -11.65
CA MET A 233 1.21 -3.69 -12.16
C MET A 233 1.52 -5.05 -11.52
N ASN A 234 2.62 -5.16 -10.76
CA ASN A 234 3.17 -6.42 -10.25
C ASN A 234 3.50 -7.42 -11.38
N GLU A 235 4.02 -6.90 -12.51
CA GLU A 235 4.53 -7.66 -13.65
C GLU A 235 6.08 -7.75 -13.64
N ARG A 236 6.65 -8.54 -14.56
CA ARG A 236 8.09 -8.64 -14.74
C ARG A 236 8.67 -7.35 -15.31
N SER A 237 9.89 -6.97 -14.90
CA SER A 237 10.55 -5.71 -15.24
C SER A 237 11.43 -5.76 -16.50
N ASP A 238 11.42 -6.86 -17.27
CA ASP A 238 12.25 -7.09 -18.46
C ASP A 238 11.61 -6.57 -19.78
N ILE A 239 10.35 -6.14 -19.70
CA ILE A 239 9.59 -5.61 -20.85
C ILE A 239 9.73 -4.09 -20.91
N VAL A 240 10.05 -3.54 -22.07
CA VAL A 240 10.01 -2.10 -22.34
C VAL A 240 8.61 -1.70 -22.77
N LEU A 241 7.99 -0.82 -22.00
CA LEU A 241 6.65 -0.31 -22.29
C LEU A 241 6.72 0.91 -23.24
N LYS A 242 5.81 0.96 -24.21
CA LYS A 242 5.63 2.11 -25.10
C LYS A 242 4.21 2.65 -24.93
N PRO A 243 4.04 3.95 -24.62
CA PRO A 243 2.71 4.53 -24.52
C PRO A 243 2.04 4.59 -25.91
N LYS A 244 0.73 4.27 -25.96
CA LYS A 244 -0.07 4.37 -27.19
C LYS A 244 -0.35 5.82 -27.60
N ASP A 245 -0.32 6.74 -26.66
CA ASP A 245 -0.57 8.17 -26.84
C ASP A 245 0.66 9.00 -26.43
N SER A 246 0.74 10.22 -26.92
CA SER A 246 1.85 11.15 -26.68
C SER A 246 1.51 12.11 -25.54
N LEU A 247 2.54 12.63 -24.88
CA LEU A 247 2.36 13.68 -23.87
C LEU A 247 1.78 14.94 -24.51
N GLN A 248 0.60 15.35 -24.06
CA GLN A 248 -0.13 16.53 -24.50
C GLN A 248 -0.70 17.27 -23.30
N ILE A 249 -0.98 18.56 -23.47
CA ILE A 249 -1.65 19.38 -22.46
C ILE A 249 -3.10 18.89 -22.34
N ASN A 250 -3.50 18.49 -21.13
CA ASN A 250 -4.87 18.10 -20.84
C ASN A 250 -5.64 19.30 -20.29
N VAL A 251 -6.05 20.21 -21.16
CA VAL A 251 -6.85 21.40 -20.77
C VAL A 251 -8.28 20.98 -20.52
N VAL A 252 -8.64 20.73 -19.26
CA VAL A 252 -10.03 20.62 -18.83
C VAL A 252 -10.25 21.72 -17.78
N SER A 253 -11.24 22.57 -17.99
CA SER A 253 -11.63 23.57 -17.00
C SER A 253 -12.09 22.88 -15.73
N LEU A 254 -11.38 23.11 -14.62
CA LEU A 254 -11.87 22.69 -13.29
C LEU A 254 -12.98 23.67 -12.91
N SER A 255 -14.17 23.18 -12.59
CA SER A 255 -15.21 24.01 -11.97
C SER A 255 -14.74 24.41 -10.57
N ASN A 256 -15.07 25.62 -10.13
CA ASN A 256 -14.66 26.12 -8.81
C ASN A 256 -15.22 25.26 -7.66
N GLU A 257 -16.34 24.56 -7.87
CA GLU A 257 -16.97 23.67 -6.90
C GLU A 257 -16.22 22.35 -6.70
N GLU A 258 -15.61 21.79 -7.77
CA GLU A 258 -14.83 20.53 -7.71
C GLU A 258 -13.50 20.66 -6.96
N SER A 259 -13.14 21.86 -6.55
CA SER A 259 -11.85 22.14 -5.92
C SER A 259 -11.95 22.43 -4.40
N LEU A 260 -13.06 22.08 -3.74
CA LEU A 260 -13.20 22.21 -2.29
C LEU A 260 -12.72 20.95 -1.58
N LEU A 261 -12.08 21.12 -0.41
CA LEU A 261 -11.79 20.00 0.47
C LEU A 261 -13.10 19.46 1.04
N SER A 262 -13.41 18.21 0.75
CA SER A 262 -14.60 17.55 1.31
C SER A 262 -14.23 16.75 2.54
N GLU A 263 -14.97 16.92 3.63
CA GLU A 263 -14.86 16.05 4.82
C GLU A 263 -15.33 14.62 4.55
N GLU A 264 -16.06 14.41 3.43
CA GLU A 264 -16.49 13.10 2.94
C GLU A 264 -15.34 12.30 2.31
N ARG A 265 -14.19 12.91 2.05
CA ARG A 265 -13.00 12.23 1.51
C ARG A 265 -12.61 11.04 2.38
N ALA A 266 -12.36 9.89 1.74
CA ALA A 266 -12.22 8.61 2.41
C ALA A 266 -11.17 8.59 3.55
N ASP A 267 -10.03 9.27 3.37
CA ASP A 267 -8.98 9.35 4.40
C ASP A 267 -9.36 10.27 5.58
N ILE A 268 -10.08 11.36 5.32
CA ILE A 268 -10.60 12.26 6.36
C ILE A 268 -11.65 11.54 7.22
N LYS A 269 -12.60 10.86 6.57
CA LYS A 269 -13.58 10.02 7.27
C LYS A 269 -12.93 8.89 8.05
N ALA A 270 -11.89 8.26 7.50
CA ALA A 270 -11.15 7.21 8.21
C ALA A 270 -10.53 7.76 9.51
N MET A 271 -9.91 8.94 9.48
CA MET A 271 -9.35 9.60 10.67
C MET A 271 -10.43 9.95 11.70
N ALA A 272 -11.58 10.46 11.25
CA ALA A 272 -12.73 10.73 12.14
C ALA A 272 -13.23 9.45 12.82
N LEU A 273 -13.35 8.33 12.08
CA LEU A 273 -13.75 7.04 12.62
C LEU A 273 -12.72 6.46 13.61
N VAL A 274 -11.42 6.70 13.38
CA VAL A 274 -10.37 6.33 14.36
C VAL A 274 -10.57 7.10 15.66
N ALA A 275 -10.85 8.41 15.60
CA ALA A 275 -11.15 9.20 16.80
C ALA A 275 -12.40 8.71 17.53
N GLU A 276 -13.48 8.36 16.81
CA GLU A 276 -14.70 7.77 17.39
C GLU A 276 -14.46 6.36 17.95
N ALA A 277 -13.54 5.58 17.37
CA ALA A 277 -13.12 4.30 17.94
C ALA A 277 -12.43 4.51 19.30
N GLN A 278 -11.50 5.48 19.41
CA GLN A 278 -10.84 5.82 20.67
C GLN A 278 -11.83 6.35 21.73
N LYS A 279 -12.82 7.16 21.34
CA LYS A 279 -13.92 7.58 22.19
C LYS A 279 -14.73 6.40 22.71
N SER A 280 -14.97 5.43 21.86
CA SER A 280 -15.68 4.20 22.26
C SER A 280 -14.86 3.37 23.25
N ILE A 281 -13.53 3.27 23.07
CA ILE A 281 -12.63 2.65 24.05
C ILE A 281 -12.67 3.38 25.41
N TYR A 282 -12.62 4.72 25.40
CA TYR A 282 -12.76 5.51 26.62
C TYR A 282 -14.10 5.24 27.31
N ASN A 283 -15.21 5.19 26.56
CA ASN A 283 -16.52 4.86 27.11
C ASN A 283 -16.56 3.41 27.66
N SER A 284 -15.94 2.45 26.97
CA SER A 284 -15.79 1.08 27.48
C SER A 284 -15.11 1.07 28.85
N ASP A 285 -13.98 1.79 28.99
CA ASP A 285 -13.27 1.87 30.27
C ASP A 285 -14.10 2.53 31.39
N LYS A 286 -14.96 3.49 31.03
CA LYS A 286 -15.96 4.04 31.99
C LYS A 286 -17.01 3.01 32.36
N MET A 287 -17.54 2.27 31.37
CA MET A 287 -18.56 1.24 31.64
C MET A 287 -18.00 0.03 32.40
N SER A 288 -16.70 -0.19 32.42
CA SER A 288 -16.06 -1.23 33.26
C SER A 288 -16.25 -1.03 34.77
N PHE A 289 -16.71 0.15 35.21
CA PHE A 289 -17.10 0.40 36.58
C PHE A 289 -18.49 -0.19 36.96
N LEU A 290 -19.29 -0.55 35.97
CA LEU A 290 -20.59 -1.19 36.17
C LEU A 290 -20.43 -2.70 36.40
N PRO A 291 -21.39 -3.35 37.06
CA PRO A 291 -21.40 -4.80 37.19
C PRO A 291 -21.67 -5.47 35.85
N THR A 292 -21.18 -6.70 35.68
CA THR A 292 -21.51 -7.61 34.61
C THR A 292 -22.44 -8.70 35.08
N LEU A 293 -23.39 -9.13 34.26
CA LEU A 293 -24.31 -10.23 34.53
C LEU A 293 -24.10 -11.32 33.47
N ASN A 294 -23.79 -12.53 33.91
CA ASN A 294 -23.66 -13.69 33.07
C ASN A 294 -24.64 -14.80 33.50
N ALA A 295 -25.29 -15.46 32.56
CA ALA A 295 -25.89 -16.76 32.82
C ALA A 295 -24.82 -17.84 32.59
N PHE A 296 -24.83 -18.87 33.39
CA PHE A 296 -23.96 -20.00 33.25
C PHE A 296 -24.69 -21.31 33.46
N GLY A 297 -24.18 -22.36 32.91
CA GLY A 297 -24.64 -23.71 33.18
C GLY A 297 -23.56 -24.73 32.87
N ASN A 298 -23.62 -25.83 33.58
CA ASN A 298 -22.84 -26.99 33.23
C ASN A 298 -23.72 -28.25 33.29
N TYR A 299 -23.40 -29.20 32.43
CA TYR A 299 -23.92 -30.56 32.46
C TYR A 299 -22.73 -31.49 32.52
N GLN A 300 -22.72 -32.36 33.52
CA GLN A 300 -21.60 -33.24 33.81
C GLN A 300 -22.04 -34.69 33.75
N LEU A 301 -21.20 -35.50 33.13
CA LEU A 301 -21.33 -36.95 33.08
C LEU A 301 -20.17 -37.54 33.87
N PHE A 302 -20.48 -38.43 34.79
CA PHE A 302 -19.51 -39.03 35.69
C PHE A 302 -19.43 -40.55 35.48
N ASP A 303 -18.25 -41.15 35.68
CA ASP A 303 -18.03 -42.59 35.71
C ASP A 303 -16.74 -42.94 36.46
N GLU A 304 -16.65 -44.19 36.90
CA GLU A 304 -15.40 -44.80 37.40
C GLU A 304 -14.47 -45.26 36.26
N ASN A 305 -15.01 -45.40 35.05
CA ASN A 305 -14.29 -45.85 33.83
C ASN A 305 -14.35 -44.80 32.74
N LEU A 306 -13.37 -44.84 31.86
CA LEU A 306 -13.23 -43.92 30.76
C LEU A 306 -14.41 -44.01 29.75
N PHE A 307 -15.17 -42.93 29.54
CA PHE A 307 -16.24 -42.78 28.54
C PHE A 307 -17.47 -43.72 28.69
N GLN A 308 -17.84 -44.15 29.91
CA GLN A 308 -19.04 -44.92 30.10
C GLN A 308 -20.30 -44.08 30.42
N PHE A 309 -20.12 -42.90 31.06
CA PHE A 309 -21.18 -41.91 31.31
C PHE A 309 -22.36 -42.48 32.16
N GLY A 310 -22.02 -43.18 33.23
CA GLY A 310 -23.01 -43.90 34.06
C GLY A 310 -23.93 -43.01 34.88
N ALA A 311 -23.47 -41.82 35.28
CA ALA A 311 -24.24 -40.85 36.08
C ALA A 311 -24.17 -39.45 35.49
N SER A 312 -25.12 -38.57 35.82
CA SER A 312 -25.16 -37.20 35.32
C SER A 312 -25.69 -36.19 36.33
N GLY A 313 -25.25 -34.94 36.17
CA GLY A 313 -25.75 -33.83 36.96
C GLY A 313 -25.70 -32.51 36.20
N TYR A 314 -26.50 -31.54 36.59
CA TYR A 314 -26.45 -30.20 35.99
C TYR A 314 -26.45 -29.10 37.04
N LEU A 315 -25.90 -27.96 36.68
CA LEU A 315 -25.97 -26.73 37.46
C LEU A 315 -26.31 -25.60 36.49
N ILE A 316 -27.32 -24.79 36.80
CA ILE A 316 -27.70 -23.60 36.06
C ILE A 316 -27.81 -22.45 37.02
N GLY A 317 -27.30 -21.28 36.62
CA GLY A 317 -27.35 -20.09 37.46
C GLY A 317 -27.08 -18.80 36.68
N ALA A 318 -27.12 -17.71 37.44
CA ALA A 318 -26.70 -16.39 36.97
C ALA A 318 -25.72 -15.78 37.97
N GLU A 319 -24.68 -15.15 37.48
CA GLU A 319 -23.67 -14.47 38.30
C GLU A 319 -23.66 -12.98 38.00
N LEU A 320 -23.94 -12.16 39.02
CA LEU A 320 -23.72 -10.72 38.98
C LEU A 320 -22.33 -10.45 39.59
N LYS A 321 -21.38 -10.01 38.79
CA LYS A 321 -20.03 -9.70 39.21
C LYS A 321 -19.78 -8.21 39.19
N TRP A 322 -19.47 -7.65 40.34
CA TRP A 322 -19.14 -6.24 40.49
C TRP A 322 -17.77 -6.07 41.15
N ASN A 323 -16.83 -5.62 40.37
CA ASN A 323 -15.50 -5.29 40.86
C ASN A 323 -15.51 -3.86 41.44
N ILE A 324 -15.76 -3.68 42.71
CA ILE A 324 -15.89 -2.36 43.35
C ILE A 324 -14.53 -1.64 43.39
N LEU A 325 -13.45 -2.32 43.75
CA LEU A 325 -12.12 -1.75 43.85
C LEU A 325 -11.06 -2.73 43.35
N SER A 326 -10.23 -2.28 42.44
CA SER A 326 -9.03 -2.99 41.92
C SER A 326 -7.78 -2.09 42.01
N GLY A 327 -7.61 -1.46 43.20
CA GLY A 327 -6.60 -0.43 43.40
C GLY A 327 -6.83 0.78 42.49
N THR A 328 -5.75 1.40 42.02
CA THR A 328 -5.80 2.56 41.09
C THR A 328 -5.88 2.20 39.62
N LYS A 329 -5.86 0.88 39.29
CA LYS A 329 -5.75 0.40 37.88
C LYS A 329 -6.85 0.94 36.95
N ARG A 330 -8.11 0.92 37.41
CA ARG A 330 -9.24 1.40 36.60
C ARG A 330 -9.20 2.89 36.36
N PHE A 331 -8.85 3.68 37.37
CA PHE A 331 -8.73 5.13 37.27
C PHE A 331 -7.59 5.49 36.30
N GLY A 332 -6.45 4.81 36.45
CA GLY A 332 -5.32 4.95 35.50
C GLY A 332 -5.72 4.61 34.08
N LYS A 333 -6.41 3.48 33.85
CA LYS A 333 -6.89 3.05 32.53
C LYS A 333 -7.83 4.07 31.90
N SER A 334 -8.84 4.56 32.65
CA SER A 334 -9.78 5.58 32.18
C SER A 334 -9.08 6.92 31.86
N LYS A 335 -8.06 7.31 32.64
CA LYS A 335 -7.25 8.51 32.34
C LYS A 335 -6.43 8.34 31.07
N THR A 336 -5.83 7.16 30.87
CA THR A 336 -5.06 6.84 29.66
C THR A 336 -5.95 6.86 28.41
N SER A 337 -7.09 6.16 28.43
CA SER A 337 -7.99 6.11 27.30
C SER A 337 -8.62 7.45 26.96
N ARG A 338 -8.89 8.31 27.97
CA ARG A 338 -9.30 9.69 27.75
C ARG A 338 -8.20 10.48 27.01
N ALA A 339 -6.96 10.41 27.48
CA ALA A 339 -5.85 11.10 26.86
C ALA A 339 -5.61 10.61 25.42
N THR A 340 -5.75 9.31 25.15
CA THR A 340 -5.66 8.73 23.82
C THR A 340 -6.78 9.25 22.91
N TYR A 341 -8.00 9.36 23.40
CA TYR A 341 -9.12 9.94 22.64
C TYR A 341 -8.85 11.41 22.31
N GLU A 342 -8.48 12.26 23.28
CA GLU A 342 -8.17 13.67 23.03
C GLU A 342 -7.01 13.84 22.04
N LYS A 343 -5.97 13.00 22.17
CA LYS A 343 -4.86 12.96 21.20
C LYS A 343 -5.36 12.64 19.79
N SER A 344 -6.18 11.61 19.64
CA SER A 344 -6.71 11.18 18.33
C SER A 344 -7.62 12.24 17.69
N LYS A 345 -8.36 13.00 18.52
CA LYS A 345 -9.15 14.14 18.06
C LYS A 345 -8.25 15.27 17.50
N LEU A 346 -7.18 15.60 18.22
CA LEU A 346 -6.21 16.60 17.76
C LEU A 346 -5.47 16.15 16.49
N GLU A 347 -5.15 14.88 16.36
CA GLU A 347 -4.57 14.31 15.13
C GLU A 347 -5.51 14.45 13.93
N TYR A 348 -6.81 14.22 14.13
CA TYR A 348 -7.83 14.47 13.08
C TYR A 348 -7.90 15.96 12.69
N GLU A 349 -7.97 16.87 13.65
CA GLU A 349 -8.00 18.32 13.41
C GLU A 349 -6.72 18.79 12.69
N GLN A 350 -5.57 18.27 13.08
CA GLN A 350 -4.29 18.54 12.41
C GLN A 350 -4.30 18.04 10.96
N TYR A 351 -4.83 16.84 10.72
CA TYR A 351 -4.92 16.24 9.39
C TYR A 351 -5.82 17.06 8.45
N LEU A 352 -6.95 17.55 8.96
CA LEU A 352 -7.82 18.49 8.22
C LEU A 352 -7.07 19.75 7.81
N SER A 353 -6.37 20.38 8.76
CA SER A 353 -5.62 21.60 8.51
C SER A 353 -4.49 21.40 7.51
N GLN A 354 -3.76 20.28 7.60
CA GLN A 354 -2.73 19.90 6.62
C GLN A 354 -3.32 19.63 5.24
N SER A 355 -4.46 18.95 5.17
CA SER A 355 -5.15 18.68 3.90
C SER A 355 -5.61 19.95 3.22
N GLN A 356 -6.13 20.93 3.98
CA GLN A 356 -6.52 22.24 3.45
C GLN A 356 -5.31 23.05 2.97
N LEU A 357 -4.20 23.01 3.73
CA LEU A 357 -2.95 23.66 3.33
C LEU A 357 -2.42 23.08 2.00
N GLU A 358 -2.40 21.75 1.88
CA GLU A 358 -1.91 21.05 0.67
C GLU A 358 -2.82 21.34 -0.54
N LEU A 359 -4.13 21.35 -0.35
CA LEU A 359 -5.08 21.72 -1.39
C LEU A 359 -4.82 23.14 -1.91
N ASN A 360 -4.70 24.12 -1.01
CA ASN A 360 -4.47 25.52 -1.37
C ASN A 360 -3.11 25.72 -2.05
N LYS A 361 -2.07 24.99 -1.62
CA LYS A 361 -0.76 24.97 -2.27
C LYS A 361 -0.84 24.40 -3.67
N THR A 362 -1.53 23.26 -3.84
CA THR A 362 -1.65 22.58 -5.13
C THR A 362 -2.42 23.42 -6.15
N LYS A 363 -3.44 24.17 -5.72
CA LYS A 363 -4.15 25.13 -6.59
C LYS A 363 -3.22 26.21 -7.13
N ARG A 364 -2.43 26.84 -6.27
CA ARG A 364 -1.45 27.85 -6.71
C ARG A 364 -0.39 27.25 -7.63
N LEU A 365 0.11 26.05 -7.33
CA LEU A 365 1.06 25.34 -8.20
C LEU A 365 0.46 25.00 -9.57
N LEU A 366 -0.85 24.73 -9.64
CA LEU A 366 -1.52 24.48 -10.93
C LEU A 366 -1.62 25.77 -11.76
N GLU A 367 -1.95 26.89 -11.13
CA GLU A 367 -1.99 28.20 -11.78
C GLU A 367 -0.58 28.61 -12.29
N ASP A 368 0.43 28.48 -11.45
CA ASP A 368 1.83 28.72 -11.82
C ASP A 368 2.28 27.81 -12.98
N ALA A 369 1.91 26.52 -12.95
CA ALA A 369 2.25 25.58 -14.00
C ALA A 369 1.55 25.89 -15.32
N GLN A 370 0.31 26.37 -15.28
CA GLN A 370 -0.43 26.82 -16.47
C GLN A 370 0.27 28.01 -17.14
N ASN A 371 0.59 29.04 -16.37
CA ASN A 371 1.32 30.22 -16.86
C ASN A 371 2.69 29.83 -17.44
N LYS A 372 3.38 28.89 -16.78
CA LYS A 372 4.68 28.39 -17.25
C LYS A 372 4.58 27.64 -18.58
N VAL A 373 3.51 26.88 -18.83
CA VAL A 373 3.27 26.20 -20.11
C VAL A 373 3.20 27.21 -21.24
N GLU A 374 2.41 28.28 -21.10
CA GLU A 374 2.26 29.33 -22.12
C GLU A 374 3.59 30.02 -22.44
N LEU A 375 4.37 30.36 -21.39
CA LEU A 375 5.67 31.02 -21.55
C LEU A 375 6.72 30.09 -22.18
N THR A 376 6.74 28.81 -21.81
CA THR A 376 7.70 27.85 -22.40
C THR A 376 7.34 27.46 -23.82
N GLU A 377 6.05 27.43 -24.18
CA GLU A 377 5.60 27.23 -25.55
C GLU A 377 6.05 28.39 -26.48
N LEU A 378 5.87 29.64 -26.02
CA LEU A 378 6.34 30.81 -26.74
C LEU A 378 7.88 30.80 -26.88
N ALA A 379 8.61 30.48 -25.82
CA ALA A 379 10.07 30.35 -25.87
C ALA A 379 10.54 29.25 -26.81
N LEU A 380 9.81 28.14 -26.91
CA LEU A 380 10.07 27.06 -27.86
C LEU A 380 9.90 27.58 -29.31
N GLN A 381 8.77 28.22 -29.63
CA GLN A 381 8.52 28.78 -30.98
C GLN A 381 9.59 29.79 -31.39
N GLN A 382 9.99 30.71 -30.46
CA GLN A 382 11.04 31.68 -30.72
C GLN A 382 12.41 31.03 -30.93
N SER A 383 12.75 29.99 -30.19
CA SER A 383 14.02 29.27 -30.33
C SER A 383 14.06 28.45 -31.63
N GLU A 384 12.93 27.91 -32.09
CA GLU A 384 12.81 27.20 -33.35
C GLU A 384 13.06 28.14 -34.54
N GLU A 385 12.44 29.32 -34.52
CA GLU A 385 12.64 30.33 -35.56
C GLU A 385 14.09 30.88 -35.59
N ALA A 386 14.67 31.08 -34.39
CA ALA A 386 16.08 31.48 -34.30
C ALA A 386 17.01 30.40 -34.89
N LEU A 387 16.75 29.13 -34.63
CA LEU A 387 17.50 28.03 -35.19
C LEU A 387 17.36 27.99 -36.73
N ARG A 388 16.15 28.15 -37.25
CA ARG A 388 15.89 28.19 -38.69
C ARG A 388 16.70 29.29 -39.39
N ILE A 389 16.69 30.50 -38.83
CA ILE A 389 17.44 31.66 -39.37
C ILE A 389 18.94 31.37 -39.35
N ARG A 390 19.49 30.94 -38.21
CA ARG A 390 20.94 30.68 -38.05
C ARG A 390 21.43 29.54 -38.94
N THR A 391 20.64 28.48 -39.09
CA THR A 391 20.94 27.34 -39.96
C THR A 391 21.04 27.79 -41.46
N ASN A 392 20.11 28.64 -41.91
CA ASN A 392 20.16 29.15 -43.27
C ASN A 392 21.39 30.04 -43.53
N ARG A 393 21.70 30.95 -42.59
CA ARG A 393 22.91 31.79 -42.67
C ARG A 393 24.19 30.99 -42.63
N PHE A 394 24.27 29.93 -41.86
CA PHE A 394 25.41 29.02 -41.79
C PHE A 394 25.65 28.31 -43.12
N LYS A 395 24.59 27.84 -43.78
CA LYS A 395 24.68 27.24 -45.12
C LYS A 395 25.24 28.18 -46.18
N GLU A 396 25.00 29.49 -46.04
CA GLU A 396 25.52 30.54 -46.90
C GLU A 396 26.93 31.04 -46.50
N GLY A 397 27.52 30.43 -45.46
CA GLY A 397 28.83 30.84 -44.94
C GLY A 397 28.84 32.17 -44.20
N LEU A 398 27.65 32.69 -43.78
CA LEU A 398 27.45 33.98 -43.13
C LEU A 398 27.36 33.87 -41.61
N GLU A 399 27.55 32.68 -41.02
CA GLU A 399 27.45 32.42 -39.57
C GLU A 399 28.62 31.57 -39.10
N LYS A 400 29.05 31.78 -37.86
CA LYS A 400 30.10 30.97 -37.20
C LYS A 400 29.54 29.63 -36.72
N THR A 401 30.38 28.59 -36.77
CA THR A 401 30.03 27.25 -36.24
C THR A 401 29.59 27.31 -34.79
N SER A 402 30.30 28.09 -33.94
CA SER A 402 29.98 28.27 -32.51
C SER A 402 28.57 28.83 -32.26
N ASP A 403 28.14 29.78 -33.12
CA ASP A 403 26.86 30.45 -32.97
C ASP A 403 25.69 29.53 -33.38
N LEU A 404 25.89 28.71 -34.41
CA LEU A 404 24.94 27.66 -34.81
C LEU A 404 24.79 26.61 -33.71
N LEU A 405 25.91 26.07 -33.17
CA LEU A 405 25.88 25.08 -32.07
C LEU A 405 25.16 25.60 -30.84
N LEU A 406 25.36 26.88 -30.51
CA LEU A 406 24.69 27.51 -29.36
C LEU A 406 23.16 27.52 -29.55
N VAL A 407 22.67 27.89 -30.70
CA VAL A 407 21.23 27.96 -30.99
C VAL A 407 20.60 26.59 -31.10
N GLU A 408 21.31 25.60 -31.66
CA GLU A 408 20.88 24.19 -31.67
C GLU A 408 20.72 23.64 -30.23
N ALA A 409 21.71 23.92 -29.36
CA ALA A 409 21.64 23.50 -27.95
C ALA A 409 20.47 24.19 -27.24
N LEU A 410 20.26 25.50 -27.48
CA LEU A 410 19.16 26.27 -26.90
C LEU A 410 17.80 25.71 -27.34
N PHE A 411 17.62 25.41 -28.62
CA PHE A 411 16.37 24.85 -29.13
C PHE A 411 16.05 23.48 -28.50
N ALA A 412 17.01 22.57 -28.52
CA ALA A 412 16.83 21.26 -27.83
C ALA A 412 16.50 21.41 -26.35
N GLN A 413 17.17 22.35 -25.66
CA GLN A 413 16.86 22.67 -24.26
C GLN A 413 15.44 23.19 -24.09
N LYS A 414 14.97 24.13 -24.96
CA LYS A 414 13.61 24.68 -24.89
C LYS A 414 12.54 23.64 -25.20
N GLN A 415 12.81 22.69 -26.10
CA GLN A 415 11.91 21.56 -26.35
C GLN A 415 11.75 20.68 -25.09
N LEU A 416 12.85 20.33 -24.45
CA LEU A 416 12.80 19.53 -23.22
C LEU A 416 12.10 20.29 -22.09
N GLU A 417 12.39 21.59 -21.93
CA GLU A 417 11.76 22.45 -20.91
C GLU A 417 10.24 22.52 -21.12
N TYR A 418 9.78 22.68 -22.36
CA TYR A 418 8.36 22.67 -22.70
C TYR A 418 7.69 21.33 -22.32
N TYR A 419 8.23 20.18 -22.75
CA TYR A 419 7.67 18.88 -22.40
C TYR A 419 7.71 18.60 -20.88
N GLN A 420 8.76 19.03 -20.22
CA GLN A 420 8.84 18.94 -18.75
C GLN A 420 7.74 19.78 -18.09
N THR A 421 7.47 20.98 -18.59
CA THR A 421 6.42 21.86 -18.07
C THR A 421 5.02 21.28 -18.33
N VAL A 422 4.77 20.69 -19.49
CA VAL A 422 3.51 19.96 -19.80
C VAL A 422 3.30 18.79 -18.82
N TYR A 423 4.37 18.03 -18.53
CA TYR A 423 4.32 16.96 -17.54
C TYR A 423 3.98 17.51 -16.13
N GLU A 424 4.66 18.58 -15.69
CA GLU A 424 4.43 19.20 -14.39
C GLU A 424 2.99 19.72 -14.24
N TYR A 425 2.45 20.38 -15.27
CA TYR A 425 1.06 20.82 -15.30
C TYR A 425 0.08 19.66 -15.17
N ASN A 426 0.22 18.64 -16.02
CA ASN A 426 -0.67 17.47 -16.00
C ASN A 426 -0.58 16.69 -14.68
N ARG A 427 0.62 16.53 -14.13
CA ARG A 427 0.85 15.90 -12.80
C ARG A 427 0.18 16.68 -11.68
N THR A 428 0.35 18.00 -11.66
CA THR A 428 -0.24 18.87 -10.63
C THR A 428 -1.76 18.83 -10.68
N LYS A 429 -2.32 18.84 -11.90
CA LYS A 429 -3.75 18.66 -12.12
C LYS A 429 -4.26 17.29 -11.64
N ALA A 430 -3.55 16.21 -11.98
CA ALA A 430 -3.89 14.87 -11.51
C ALA A 430 -3.81 14.77 -9.98
N TYR A 431 -2.86 15.45 -9.35
CA TYR A 431 -2.75 15.53 -7.91
C TYR A 431 -3.90 16.31 -7.26
N LEU A 432 -4.30 17.45 -7.88
CA LEU A 432 -5.46 18.20 -7.43
C LEU A 432 -6.73 17.33 -7.48
N ASN A 433 -6.95 16.60 -8.56
CA ASN A 433 -8.06 15.65 -8.67
C ASN A 433 -8.02 14.61 -7.55
N TYR A 434 -6.85 14.01 -7.28
CA TYR A 434 -6.69 13.08 -6.16
C TYR A 434 -7.02 13.72 -4.80
N LEU A 435 -6.64 14.99 -4.56
CA LEU A 435 -6.95 15.70 -3.31
C LEU A 435 -8.44 16.00 -3.15
N THR A 436 -9.21 16.04 -4.23
CA THR A 436 -10.64 16.37 -4.24
C THR A 436 -11.56 15.16 -4.50
N THR A 437 -11.02 13.98 -4.84
CA THR A 437 -11.79 12.73 -5.02
C THR A 437 -12.40 12.28 -3.67
N LEU A 438 -13.70 11.92 -3.69
CA LEU A 438 -14.48 11.48 -2.53
C LEU A 438 -14.29 10.01 -2.20
#